data_97e5811209b08038c5340227ce369ae4
#
_entry.id   97e5811209b08038c5340227ce369ae4
#
_cell.length_a   1.000
_cell.length_b   1.000
_cell.length_c   1.000
_cell.angle_alpha   90.00
_cell.angle_beta   90.00
_cell.angle_gamma   90.00
#
_symmetry.space_group_name_H-M   'P 1'
#
loop_
_entity.id
_entity.type
_entity.pdbx_description
1 polymer ?
#
loop_
_entity_poly.entity_id
_entity_poly.type
_entity_poly.pdbx_seq_one_letter_code
_entity_poly.pdbx_strand_id
1 'polypeptide(L)'
;MKQKSWAGFKSIAGVLAVTACLVSIAPTPASALSIPEKLTYDLTWTGIKAGTATQEIIDDGNSIRVISTVRSAAWVSVFFPVEDRVESALTKVEPPLLGLPHHFRMKVREGSHRRDREIIFDQKNQKAEYIDHIGGGKATIDIPQNTYDAYSSFYYLRTLKLDVGKSVFVNMLDNKKLWNVEVQVVKKEKLDTILGEINTIQVRPIMKSEGIFERKGAIDIWLTDDDRRIPVRMKTKVKIGSVTATLVKVD
;
A
#
# COMPACT_ATOMS: atom_id res chain seq x y z
N MET A 1 46.51 -65.43 -52.21
CA MET A 1 45.91 -66.64 -51.51
C MET A 1 44.78 -66.17 -50.63
N LYS A 2 43.56 -66.55 -51.00
CA LYS A 2 42.50 -67.08 -50.18
C LYS A 2 42.01 -66.19 -49.02
N GLN A 3 40.78 -65.62 -49.21
CA GLN A 3 39.48 -66.13 -48.79
C GLN A 3 39.18 -65.77 -47.32
N LYS A 4 38.06 -65.35 -46.84
CA LYS A 4 36.61 -65.38 -47.11
C LYS A 4 35.96 -64.37 -46.19
N SER A 5 35.10 -63.51 -46.64
CA SER A 5 33.65 -63.44 -46.46
C SER A 5 33.13 -64.05 -45.11
N TRP A 6 32.41 -63.22 -44.35
CA TRP A 6 31.03 -63.50 -44.02
C TRP A 6 30.26 -62.30 -43.46
N ALA A 7 29.10 -62.17 -43.97
CA ALA A 7 28.13 -61.19 -43.61
C ALA A 7 27.40 -61.53 -42.32
N GLY A 8 26.92 -60.62 -41.64
CA GLY A 8 26.00 -60.86 -40.52
C GLY A 8 25.37 -59.63 -39.93
N PHE A 9 24.23 -59.34 -40.47
CA PHE A 9 23.04 -58.84 -39.82
C PHE A 9 23.00 -57.50 -39.05
N LYS A 10 22.21 -56.69 -39.59
CA LYS A 10 21.64 -55.46 -39.06
C LYS A 10 20.93 -55.62 -37.74
N SER A 11 21.07 -54.66 -36.82
CA SER A 11 20.01 -54.32 -35.89
C SER A 11 19.91 -52.81 -35.82
N ILE A 12 18.84 -52.33 -36.35
CA ILE A 12 18.38 -50.95 -36.24
C ILE A 12 17.62 -50.90 -34.94
N ALA A 13 18.21 -50.22 -33.92
CA ALA A 13 17.50 -49.81 -32.71
C ALA A 13 17.44 -48.28 -32.75
N GLY A 14 16.35 -47.77 -33.29
CA GLY A 14 16.03 -46.34 -33.21
C GLY A 14 15.80 -45.93 -31.73
N VAL A 15 16.68 -45.16 -31.16
CA VAL A 15 16.43 -44.46 -29.89
C VAL A 15 15.63 -43.19 -30.21
N LEU A 16 14.34 -43.26 -29.99
CA LEU A 16 13.46 -42.10 -29.91
C LEU A 16 13.81 -41.35 -28.62
N ALA A 17 14.64 -40.30 -28.72
CA ALA A 17 14.84 -39.33 -27.67
C ALA A 17 13.58 -38.47 -27.59
N VAL A 18 12.67 -38.80 -26.68
CA VAL A 18 11.58 -37.93 -26.26
C VAL A 18 12.19 -36.83 -25.41
N THR A 19 12.48 -35.70 -26.04
CA THR A 19 12.85 -34.48 -25.31
C THR A 19 11.58 -33.93 -24.65
N ALA A 20 11.37 -34.28 -23.39
CA ALA A 20 10.34 -33.66 -22.57
C ALA A 20 10.77 -32.21 -22.31
N CYS A 21 10.21 -31.27 -23.06
CA CYS A 21 10.25 -29.86 -22.69
C CYS A 21 9.49 -29.67 -21.39
N LEU A 22 10.22 -29.64 -20.28
CA LEU A 22 9.70 -29.13 -19.02
C LEU A 22 9.47 -27.61 -19.20
N VAL A 23 8.26 -27.26 -19.60
CA VAL A 23 7.81 -25.88 -19.53
C VAL A 23 7.74 -25.57 -18.04
N SER A 24 8.78 -24.89 -17.52
CA SER A 24 8.75 -24.28 -16.20
C SER A 24 7.71 -23.17 -16.25
N ILE A 25 6.50 -23.48 -15.78
CA ILE A 25 5.50 -22.45 -15.48
C ILE A 25 6.09 -21.69 -14.28
N ALA A 26 6.79 -20.58 -14.55
CA ALA A 26 7.12 -19.63 -13.52
C ALA A 26 5.79 -19.21 -12.88
N PRO A 27 5.67 -19.26 -11.54
CA PRO A 27 4.48 -18.74 -10.90
C PRO A 27 4.38 -17.26 -11.30
N THR A 28 3.30 -16.92 -12.00
CA THR A 28 2.93 -15.51 -12.19
C THR A 28 2.84 -14.90 -10.80
N PRO A 29 3.49 -13.76 -10.52
CA PRO A 29 3.32 -13.10 -9.24
C PRO A 29 1.82 -12.83 -9.08
N ALA A 30 1.21 -13.46 -8.09
CA ALA A 30 -0.17 -13.20 -7.74
C ALA A 30 -0.29 -11.70 -7.46
N SER A 31 -1.29 -11.06 -8.04
CA SER A 31 -1.54 -9.63 -7.81
C SER A 31 -1.72 -9.42 -6.32
N ALA A 32 -0.83 -8.64 -5.70
CA ALA A 32 -0.86 -8.36 -4.27
C ALA A 32 -2.14 -7.60 -3.83
N LEU A 33 -2.88 -7.04 -4.77
CA LEU A 33 -4.07 -6.24 -4.52
C LEU A 33 -5.26 -6.76 -5.31
N SER A 34 -6.39 -6.99 -4.64
CA SER A 34 -7.69 -7.15 -5.30
C SER A 34 -8.27 -5.78 -5.63
N ILE A 35 -8.79 -5.60 -6.83
CA ILE A 35 -9.52 -4.39 -7.22
C ILE A 35 -10.84 -4.86 -7.86
N PRO A 36 -12.00 -4.50 -7.27
CA PRO A 36 -12.19 -3.65 -6.09
C PRO A 36 -11.84 -4.34 -4.77
N GLU A 37 -11.47 -3.55 -3.76
CA GLU A 37 -11.31 -3.97 -2.36
C GLU A 37 -11.88 -2.86 -1.47
N LYS A 38 -12.65 -3.23 -0.45
CA LYS A 38 -13.14 -2.31 0.58
C LYS A 38 -12.87 -2.88 1.97
N LEU A 39 -12.13 -2.13 2.76
CA LEU A 39 -11.72 -2.47 4.11
C LEU A 39 -12.41 -1.52 5.10
N THR A 40 -13.09 -2.07 6.11
CA THR A 40 -13.74 -1.27 7.16
C THR A 40 -13.04 -1.51 8.49
N TYR A 41 -12.79 -0.44 9.23
CA TYR A 41 -12.09 -0.45 10.50
C TYR A 41 -12.92 0.16 11.61
N ASP A 42 -12.85 -0.43 12.79
CA ASP A 42 -13.21 0.23 14.04
C ASP A 42 -12.00 1.04 14.54
N LEU A 43 -12.26 2.31 14.83
CA LEU A 43 -11.27 3.19 15.45
C LEU A 43 -11.52 3.21 16.96
N THR A 44 -10.52 2.80 17.73
CA THR A 44 -10.57 2.86 19.19
C THR A 44 -9.56 3.88 19.72
N TRP A 45 -9.98 4.69 20.67
CA TRP A 45 -9.12 5.57 21.43
C TRP A 45 -8.98 5.02 22.84
N THR A 46 -7.76 4.60 23.19
CA THR A 46 -7.47 3.99 24.50
C THR A 46 -8.42 2.84 24.85
N GLY A 47 -8.78 2.01 23.83
CA GLY A 47 -9.66 0.86 23.97
C GLY A 47 -11.15 1.12 23.80
N ILE A 48 -11.60 2.38 23.74
CA ILE A 48 -13.00 2.74 23.56
C ILE A 48 -13.27 3.06 22.09
N LYS A 49 -14.32 2.49 21.49
CA LYS A 49 -14.69 2.77 20.10
C LYS A 49 -15.02 4.26 19.92
N ALA A 50 -14.21 4.95 19.16
CA ALA A 50 -14.28 6.38 18.91
C ALA A 50 -14.78 6.75 17.51
N GLY A 51 -14.79 5.78 16.59
CA GLY A 51 -15.23 6.03 15.21
C GLY A 51 -15.07 4.82 14.32
N THR A 52 -15.23 5.06 13.02
CA THR A 52 -15.01 4.09 11.95
C THR A 52 -14.18 4.73 10.83
N ALA A 53 -13.42 3.90 10.13
CA ALA A 53 -12.76 4.28 8.89
C ALA A 53 -13.06 3.26 7.80
N THR A 54 -13.10 3.73 6.54
CA THR A 54 -13.11 2.84 5.37
C THR A 54 -11.94 3.17 4.47
N GLN A 55 -11.39 2.14 3.84
CA GLN A 55 -10.42 2.28 2.76
C GLN A 55 -10.92 1.47 1.58
N GLU A 56 -11.03 2.09 0.43
CA GLU A 56 -11.51 1.46 -0.80
C GLU A 56 -10.47 1.67 -1.90
N ILE A 57 -10.28 0.64 -2.71
CA ILE A 57 -9.58 0.77 -3.99
C ILE A 57 -10.50 0.25 -5.09
N ILE A 58 -10.72 1.07 -6.11
CA ILE A 58 -11.63 0.79 -7.21
C ILE A 58 -11.00 1.14 -8.55
N ASP A 59 -11.44 0.45 -9.59
CA ASP A 59 -11.19 0.81 -10.99
C ASP A 59 -12.41 1.58 -11.51
N ASP A 60 -12.26 2.86 -11.86
CA ASP A 60 -13.34 3.69 -12.41
C ASP A 60 -13.34 3.71 -13.96
N GLY A 61 -12.53 2.85 -14.57
CA GLY A 61 -12.34 2.76 -16.03
C GLY A 61 -11.17 3.61 -16.52
N ASN A 62 -11.00 4.82 -16.02
CA ASN A 62 -9.94 5.76 -16.40
C ASN A 62 -8.74 5.72 -15.45
N SER A 63 -9.00 5.46 -14.17
CA SER A 63 -8.01 5.51 -13.09
C SER A 63 -8.26 4.42 -12.06
N ILE A 64 -7.23 4.06 -11.32
CA ILE A 64 -7.38 3.35 -10.06
C ILE A 64 -7.53 4.41 -8.97
N ARG A 65 -8.62 4.35 -8.20
CA ARG A 65 -8.91 5.32 -7.14
C ARG A 65 -8.80 4.67 -5.77
N VAL A 66 -8.02 5.30 -4.91
CA VAL A 66 -7.91 4.98 -3.49
C VAL A 66 -8.71 6.01 -2.73
N ILE A 67 -9.71 5.56 -1.96
CA ILE A 67 -10.62 6.42 -1.22
C ILE A 67 -10.56 6.02 0.25
N SER A 68 -10.35 7.00 1.13
CA SER A 68 -10.43 6.80 2.57
C SER A 68 -11.44 7.74 3.19
N THR A 69 -12.28 7.22 4.08
CA THR A 69 -13.20 8.03 4.89
C THR A 69 -13.01 7.71 6.36
N VAL A 70 -13.14 8.74 7.21
CA VAL A 70 -13.10 8.59 8.67
C VAL A 70 -14.31 9.33 9.24
N ARG A 71 -15.01 8.69 10.19
CA ARG A 71 -16.13 9.29 10.91
C ARG A 71 -16.04 8.98 12.39
N SER A 72 -16.21 10.00 13.23
CA SER A 72 -16.31 9.82 14.67
C SER A 72 -17.63 9.13 15.06
N ALA A 73 -17.60 8.35 16.15
CA ALA A 73 -18.80 7.81 16.78
C ALA A 73 -19.70 8.94 17.33
N ALA A 74 -21.00 8.68 17.47
CA ALA A 74 -21.97 9.70 17.89
C ALA A 74 -21.57 10.41 19.20
N TRP A 75 -21.11 9.67 20.20
CA TRP A 75 -20.70 10.24 21.49
C TRP A 75 -19.44 11.15 21.37
N VAL A 76 -18.50 10.81 20.47
CA VAL A 76 -17.34 11.67 20.19
C VAL A 76 -17.77 12.92 19.44
N SER A 77 -18.70 12.78 18.49
CA SER A 77 -19.17 13.86 17.63
C SER A 77 -19.85 14.99 18.41
N VAL A 78 -20.34 14.73 19.62
CA VAL A 78 -20.87 15.78 20.51
C VAL A 78 -19.81 16.79 20.91
N PHE A 79 -18.55 16.34 21.09
CA PHE A 79 -17.44 17.17 21.57
C PHE A 79 -16.43 17.47 20.47
N PHE A 80 -16.17 16.49 19.61
CA PHE A 80 -15.15 16.58 18.58
C PHE A 80 -15.59 15.80 17.33
N PRO A 81 -16.47 16.37 16.50
CA PRO A 81 -16.89 15.71 15.26
C PRO A 81 -15.71 15.53 14.30
N VAL A 82 -15.54 14.33 13.78
CA VAL A 82 -14.57 13.99 12.73
C VAL A 82 -15.30 13.46 11.51
N GLU A 83 -15.04 14.08 10.37
CA GLU A 83 -15.54 13.65 9.07
C GLU A 83 -14.48 13.98 8.01
N ASP A 84 -13.67 12.98 7.67
CA ASP A 84 -12.59 13.13 6.71
C ASP A 84 -12.86 12.30 5.47
N ARG A 85 -12.50 12.85 4.32
CA ARG A 85 -12.46 12.13 3.05
C ARG A 85 -11.19 12.47 2.31
N VAL A 86 -10.47 11.43 1.93
CA VAL A 86 -9.27 11.55 1.11
C VAL A 86 -9.42 10.64 -0.10
N GLU A 87 -8.94 11.12 -1.22
CA GLU A 87 -9.00 10.42 -2.49
C GLU A 87 -7.69 10.62 -3.26
N SER A 88 -7.12 9.54 -3.74
CA SER A 88 -5.96 9.51 -4.62
C SER A 88 -6.33 8.79 -5.90
N ALA A 89 -6.11 9.40 -7.06
CA ALA A 89 -6.31 8.82 -8.37
C ALA A 89 -4.94 8.51 -9.00
N LEU A 90 -4.75 7.23 -9.35
CA LEU A 90 -3.52 6.70 -9.93
C LEU A 90 -3.74 6.36 -11.40
N THR A 91 -2.69 6.49 -12.20
CA THR A 91 -2.71 6.00 -13.57
C THR A 91 -2.96 4.49 -13.58
N LYS A 92 -3.74 4.05 -14.55
CA LYS A 92 -3.98 2.63 -14.76
C LYS A 92 -2.80 2.03 -15.50
N VAL A 93 -2.23 0.98 -14.93
CA VAL A 93 -1.15 0.19 -15.54
C VAL A 93 -1.65 -1.25 -15.62
N GLU A 94 -1.25 -1.98 -16.65
CA GLU A 94 -1.63 -3.39 -16.81
C GLU A 94 -1.35 -4.18 -15.52
N PRO A 95 -2.32 -5.02 -15.10
CA PRO A 95 -2.20 -5.77 -13.86
C PRO A 95 -0.88 -6.54 -13.75
N PRO A 96 -0.32 -6.64 -12.53
CA PRO A 96 -0.90 -6.29 -11.24
C PRO A 96 -0.38 -4.98 -10.61
N LEU A 97 0.21 -4.06 -11.36
CA LEU A 97 0.92 -2.91 -10.80
C LEU A 97 0.01 -1.69 -10.65
N LEU A 98 0.11 -1.03 -9.49
CA LEU A 98 -0.44 0.30 -9.29
C LEU A 98 0.41 1.31 -10.04
N GLY A 99 -0.23 2.17 -10.84
CA GLY A 99 0.42 3.30 -11.48
C GLY A 99 0.76 4.40 -10.46
N LEU A 100 1.26 5.50 -10.99
CA LEU A 100 1.62 6.67 -10.18
C LEU A 100 0.40 7.57 -9.97
N PRO A 101 0.29 8.27 -8.83
CA PRO A 101 -0.78 9.24 -8.62
C PRO A 101 -0.66 10.40 -9.60
N HIS A 102 -1.79 10.81 -10.14
CA HIS A 102 -1.91 12.02 -10.95
C HIS A 102 -2.77 13.08 -10.26
N HIS A 103 -3.61 12.68 -9.30
CA HIS A 103 -4.47 13.60 -8.57
C HIS A 103 -4.70 13.10 -7.14
N PHE A 104 -4.63 14.01 -6.18
CA PHE A 104 -4.91 13.79 -4.77
C PHE A 104 -5.82 14.89 -4.23
N ARG A 105 -6.85 14.54 -3.48
CA ARG A 105 -7.74 15.48 -2.80
C ARG A 105 -8.00 15.05 -1.37
N MET A 106 -7.85 15.99 -0.43
CA MET A 106 -8.12 15.78 0.98
C MET A 106 -9.11 16.81 1.48
N LYS A 107 -10.22 16.36 2.06
CA LYS A 107 -11.18 17.18 2.81
C LYS A 107 -11.24 16.65 4.23
N VAL A 108 -10.87 17.49 5.20
CA VAL A 108 -10.78 17.16 6.62
C VAL A 108 -11.66 18.08 7.43
N ARG A 109 -12.42 17.47 8.34
CA ARG A 109 -13.23 18.15 9.36
C ARG A 109 -12.99 17.50 10.71
N GLU A 110 -12.16 18.13 11.54
CA GLU A 110 -11.81 17.67 12.87
C GLU A 110 -12.13 18.75 13.91
N GLY A 111 -13.20 18.60 14.66
CA GLY A 111 -13.72 19.64 15.55
C GLY A 111 -14.02 20.94 14.78
N SER A 112 -13.33 22.03 15.11
CA SER A 112 -13.38 23.31 14.38
C SER A 112 -12.40 23.38 13.22
N HIS A 113 -11.44 22.46 13.14
CA HIS A 113 -10.41 22.45 12.13
C HIS A 113 -10.95 21.98 10.77
N ARG A 114 -10.56 22.70 9.71
CA ARG A 114 -10.97 22.39 8.32
C ARG A 114 -9.74 22.42 7.44
N ARG A 115 -9.65 21.45 6.51
CA ARG A 115 -8.68 21.46 5.42
C ARG A 115 -9.37 21.02 4.15
N ASP A 116 -9.05 21.66 3.07
CA ASP A 116 -9.43 21.25 1.73
C ASP A 116 -8.23 21.48 0.82
N ARG A 117 -7.52 20.40 0.51
CA ARG A 117 -6.22 20.42 -0.18
C ARG A 117 -6.25 19.51 -1.37
N GLU A 118 -5.54 19.93 -2.40
CA GLU A 118 -5.41 19.22 -3.65
C GLU A 118 -3.94 19.19 -4.09
N ILE A 119 -3.53 18.09 -4.70
CA ILE A 119 -2.23 17.97 -5.34
C ILE A 119 -2.46 17.36 -6.72
N ILE A 120 -1.98 18.04 -7.75
CA ILE A 120 -1.97 17.56 -9.12
C ILE A 120 -0.53 17.16 -9.44
N PHE A 121 -0.31 15.89 -9.76
CA PHE A 121 1.03 15.38 -10.04
C PHE A 121 1.28 15.35 -11.54
N ASP A 122 2.35 15.99 -11.98
CA ASP A 122 2.96 15.83 -13.30
C ASP A 122 4.23 14.99 -13.14
N GLN A 123 4.05 13.68 -13.11
CA GLN A 123 5.14 12.72 -12.93
C GLN A 123 6.17 12.80 -14.07
N LYS A 124 5.73 13.12 -15.29
CA LYS A 124 6.59 13.21 -16.46
C LYS A 124 7.57 14.39 -16.35
N ASN A 125 7.06 15.54 -15.92
CA ASN A 125 7.87 16.77 -15.76
C ASN A 125 8.43 16.91 -14.34
N GLN A 126 8.23 15.90 -13.48
CA GLN A 126 8.70 15.87 -12.09
C GLN A 126 8.25 17.10 -11.29
N LYS A 127 6.99 17.46 -11.43
CA LYS A 127 6.36 18.59 -10.74
C LYS A 127 5.05 18.17 -10.10
N ALA A 128 4.69 18.88 -9.03
CA ALA A 128 3.37 18.79 -8.43
C ALA A 128 2.84 20.20 -8.15
N GLU A 129 1.57 20.42 -8.43
CA GLU A 129 0.86 21.64 -8.05
C GLU A 129 0.07 21.37 -6.77
N TYR A 130 0.38 22.09 -5.71
CA TYR A 130 -0.35 22.08 -4.45
C TYR A 130 -1.33 23.24 -4.40
N ILE A 131 -2.57 22.97 -4.00
CA ILE A 131 -3.65 23.95 -3.87
C ILE A 131 -4.32 23.81 -2.50
N ASP A 132 -4.39 24.90 -1.74
CA ASP A 132 -5.18 24.99 -0.51
C ASP A 132 -6.47 25.78 -0.80
N HIS A 133 -7.60 25.10 -0.86
CA HIS A 133 -8.89 25.68 -1.24
C HIS A 133 -9.53 26.53 -0.13
N ILE A 134 -9.06 26.41 1.11
CA ILE A 134 -9.54 27.23 2.23
C ILE A 134 -8.62 28.42 2.45
N GLY A 135 -7.31 28.18 2.50
CA GLY A 135 -6.31 29.23 2.73
C GLY A 135 -5.92 30.00 1.47
N GLY A 136 -6.37 29.57 0.28
CA GLY A 136 -6.07 30.22 -1.01
C GLY A 136 -4.61 30.08 -1.48
N GLY A 137 -3.82 29.25 -0.81
CA GLY A 137 -2.41 29.05 -1.15
C GLY A 137 -2.20 28.09 -2.31
N LYS A 138 -1.32 28.46 -3.25
CA LYS A 138 -0.83 27.59 -4.34
C LYS A 138 0.69 27.50 -4.29
N ALA A 139 1.24 26.36 -4.74
CA ALA A 139 2.68 26.16 -4.87
C ALA A 139 2.98 25.09 -5.91
N THR A 140 4.00 25.32 -6.72
CA THR A 140 4.60 24.30 -7.59
C THR A 140 5.81 23.72 -6.86
N ILE A 141 5.93 22.41 -6.86
CA ILE A 141 6.94 21.67 -6.10
C ILE A 141 7.65 20.74 -7.08
N ASP A 142 8.96 20.78 -7.10
CA ASP A 142 9.74 19.79 -7.83
C ASP A 142 9.72 18.46 -7.06
N ILE A 143 9.36 17.39 -7.75
CA ILE A 143 9.23 16.06 -7.16
C ILE A 143 10.18 15.08 -7.85
N PRO A 144 10.81 14.14 -7.10
CA PRO A 144 11.55 13.05 -7.73
C PRO A 144 10.61 12.11 -8.47
N GLN A 145 11.15 11.28 -9.35
CA GLN A 145 10.39 10.21 -9.99
C GLN A 145 9.75 9.29 -8.96
N ASN A 146 8.59 8.71 -9.32
CA ASN A 146 7.86 7.80 -8.45
C ASN A 146 7.51 8.43 -7.09
N THR A 147 7.04 9.66 -7.09
CA THR A 147 6.51 10.32 -5.91
C THR A 147 5.03 10.01 -5.74
N TYR A 148 4.66 9.56 -4.56
CA TYR A 148 3.30 9.23 -4.15
C TYR A 148 2.74 10.28 -3.20
N ASP A 149 1.42 10.32 -3.03
CA ASP A 149 0.78 10.91 -1.85
C ASP A 149 0.74 9.91 -0.68
N ALA A 150 0.27 10.33 0.48
CA ALA A 150 0.26 9.50 1.68
C ALA A 150 -0.58 8.22 1.53
N TYR A 151 -1.67 8.24 0.77
CA TYR A 151 -2.55 7.09 0.61
C TYR A 151 -2.09 6.15 -0.49
N SER A 152 -1.70 6.69 -1.64
CA SER A 152 -1.13 5.88 -2.72
C SER A 152 0.20 5.25 -2.31
N SER A 153 1.02 5.92 -1.49
CA SER A 153 2.25 5.35 -0.95
C SER A 153 2.01 4.12 -0.07
N PHE A 154 0.89 4.14 0.69
CA PHE A 154 0.49 3.01 1.52
C PHE A 154 0.06 1.79 0.69
N TYR A 155 -0.70 2.00 -0.38
CA TYR A 155 -1.07 0.93 -1.30
C TYR A 155 0.14 0.42 -2.10
N TYR A 156 1.04 1.31 -2.51
CA TYR A 156 2.30 0.92 -3.14
C TYR A 156 3.16 0.06 -2.20
N LEU A 157 3.25 0.39 -0.92
CA LEU A 157 3.96 -0.41 0.08
C LEU A 157 3.47 -1.87 0.12
N ARG A 158 2.17 -2.11 -0.08
CA ARG A 158 1.58 -3.46 -0.09
C ARG A 158 2.09 -4.33 -1.26
N THR A 159 2.59 -3.71 -2.32
CA THR A 159 3.16 -4.41 -3.49
C THR A 159 4.66 -4.72 -3.35
N LEU A 160 5.33 -4.17 -2.33
CA LEU A 160 6.76 -4.33 -2.16
C LEU A 160 7.11 -5.63 -1.42
N LYS A 161 8.31 -6.14 -1.71
CA LYS A 161 8.89 -7.23 -0.91
C LYS A 161 9.28 -6.70 0.47
N LEU A 162 8.72 -7.31 1.52
CA LEU A 162 8.93 -6.92 2.91
C LEU A 162 9.71 -8.02 3.64
N ASP A 163 11.01 -7.81 3.86
CA ASP A 163 11.89 -8.73 4.57
C ASP A 163 12.15 -8.21 6.00
N VAL A 164 11.91 -9.02 7.03
CA VAL A 164 12.14 -8.63 8.44
C VAL A 164 13.58 -8.16 8.65
N GLY A 165 13.73 -7.06 9.38
CA GLY A 165 15.02 -6.42 9.67
C GLY A 165 15.55 -5.52 8.56
N LYS A 166 14.83 -5.42 7.42
CA LYS A 166 15.17 -4.50 6.34
C LYS A 166 14.21 -3.32 6.30
N SER A 167 14.60 -2.29 5.55
CA SER A 167 13.75 -1.14 5.27
C SER A 167 13.49 -1.04 3.77
N VAL A 168 12.32 -0.52 3.42
CA VAL A 168 11.99 -0.05 2.06
C VAL A 168 11.78 1.45 2.11
N PHE A 169 11.97 2.13 0.98
CA PHE A 169 11.89 3.59 0.90
C PHE A 169 10.86 4.01 -0.13
N VAL A 170 10.05 5.01 0.21
CA VAL A 170 9.02 5.54 -0.67
C VAL A 170 9.10 7.06 -0.71
N ASN A 171 9.19 7.65 -1.91
CA ASN A 171 9.09 9.09 -2.08
C ASN A 171 7.64 9.52 -1.92
N MET A 172 7.38 10.41 -0.99
CA MET A 172 6.04 10.86 -0.66
C MET A 172 5.99 12.39 -0.58
N LEU A 173 4.97 12.96 -1.23
CA LEU A 173 4.62 14.37 -1.07
C LEU A 173 3.42 14.46 -0.11
N ASP A 174 3.64 15.06 1.05
CA ASP A 174 2.58 15.40 1.99
C ASP A 174 2.57 16.89 2.23
N ASN A 175 1.40 17.51 2.02
CA ASN A 175 1.23 18.96 2.04
C ASN A 175 2.15 19.63 0.99
N LYS A 176 3.19 20.31 1.40
CA LYS A 176 4.21 20.96 0.53
C LYS A 176 5.59 20.37 0.75
N LYS A 177 5.68 19.28 1.50
CA LYS A 177 6.94 18.69 1.91
C LYS A 177 7.16 17.33 1.29
N LEU A 178 8.32 17.18 0.67
CA LEU A 178 8.81 15.91 0.18
C LEU A 178 9.45 15.11 1.32
N TRP A 179 9.15 13.83 1.32
CA TRP A 179 9.68 12.87 2.27
C TRP A 179 10.24 11.66 1.50
N ASN A 180 11.40 11.20 1.87
CA ASN A 180 11.84 9.86 1.56
C ASN A 180 11.52 9.00 2.79
N VAL A 181 10.33 8.40 2.79
CA VAL A 181 9.82 7.66 3.94
C VAL A 181 10.53 6.33 4.02
N GLU A 182 11.27 6.10 5.12
CA GLU A 182 11.81 4.80 5.46
C GLU A 182 10.72 3.96 6.13
N VAL A 183 10.37 2.81 5.56
CA VAL A 183 9.44 1.87 6.18
C VAL A 183 10.23 0.66 6.67
N GLN A 184 10.37 0.56 7.99
CA GLN A 184 11.06 -0.55 8.65
C GLN A 184 10.14 -1.78 8.71
N VAL A 185 10.64 -2.93 8.31
CA VAL A 185 9.97 -4.23 8.50
C VAL A 185 10.44 -4.79 9.84
N VAL A 186 9.57 -4.71 10.85
CA VAL A 186 9.97 -4.91 12.25
C VAL A 186 10.04 -6.38 12.64
N LYS A 187 8.95 -7.12 12.41
CA LYS A 187 8.83 -8.54 12.81
C LYS A 187 7.63 -9.18 12.13
N LYS A 188 7.56 -10.52 12.24
CA LYS A 188 6.35 -11.31 11.98
C LYS A 188 5.79 -11.79 13.31
N GLU A 189 4.46 -11.81 13.41
CA GLU A 189 3.75 -12.38 14.56
C GLU A 189 2.35 -12.83 14.15
N LYS A 190 1.78 -13.74 14.93
CA LYS A 190 0.38 -14.16 14.76
C LYS A 190 -0.53 -13.17 15.47
N LEU A 191 -1.66 -12.86 14.84
CA LEU A 191 -2.73 -12.03 15.40
C LEU A 191 -4.07 -12.70 15.20
N ASP A 192 -4.92 -12.61 16.23
CA ASP A 192 -6.34 -12.89 16.11
C ASP A 192 -7.03 -11.71 15.41
N THR A 193 -7.75 -12.00 14.34
CA THR A 193 -8.40 -11.01 13.48
C THR A 193 -9.75 -11.55 13.02
N ILE A 194 -10.53 -10.73 12.30
CA ILE A 194 -11.75 -11.20 11.62
C ILE A 194 -11.48 -12.26 10.54
N LEU A 195 -10.21 -12.41 10.11
CA LEU A 195 -9.77 -13.42 9.15
C LEU A 195 -9.31 -14.72 9.86
N GLY A 196 -9.52 -14.83 11.17
CA GLY A 196 -9.00 -15.89 12.03
C GLY A 196 -7.62 -15.54 12.62
N GLU A 197 -6.96 -16.55 13.22
CA GLU A 197 -5.56 -16.44 13.63
C GLU A 197 -4.66 -16.51 12.39
N ILE A 198 -4.00 -15.42 12.06
CA ILE A 198 -3.18 -15.30 10.84
C ILE A 198 -1.77 -14.82 11.16
N ASN A 199 -0.84 -15.19 10.29
CA ASN A 199 0.49 -14.60 10.29
C ASN A 199 0.42 -13.17 9.76
N THR A 200 1.10 -12.26 10.45
CA THR A 200 1.18 -10.85 10.06
C THR A 200 2.63 -10.39 10.01
N ILE A 201 2.87 -9.34 9.22
CA ILE A 201 4.14 -8.63 9.15
C ILE A 201 3.93 -7.20 9.65
N GLN A 202 4.68 -6.81 10.69
CA GLN A 202 4.63 -5.47 11.26
C GLN A 202 5.60 -4.56 10.51
N VAL A 203 5.09 -3.43 10.03
CA VAL A 203 5.90 -2.38 9.41
C VAL A 203 5.73 -1.06 10.17
N ARG A 204 6.76 -0.22 10.11
CA ARG A 204 6.79 1.09 10.79
C ARG A 204 7.36 2.15 9.86
N PRO A 205 6.52 3.02 9.27
CA PRO A 205 6.98 4.20 8.56
C PRO A 205 7.68 5.19 9.49
N ILE A 206 8.82 5.71 9.04
CA ILE A 206 9.60 6.72 9.76
C ILE A 206 9.76 7.94 8.86
N MET A 207 9.21 9.06 9.29
CA MET A 207 9.39 10.35 8.63
C MET A 207 10.52 11.08 9.36
N LYS A 208 11.69 11.17 8.72
CA LYS A 208 12.84 11.91 9.25
C LYS A 208 12.76 13.34 8.75
N SER A 209 12.63 14.32 9.64
CA SER A 209 12.86 15.73 9.29
C SER A 209 14.33 16.05 9.47
N GLU A 210 14.94 16.79 8.52
CA GLU A 210 16.28 17.30 8.69
C GLU A 210 16.37 18.18 9.93
N GLY A 211 17.29 17.86 10.84
CA GLY A 211 17.72 18.71 11.94
C GLY A 211 17.16 18.40 13.33
N ILE A 212 16.04 17.75 13.51
CA ILE A 212 15.52 17.36 14.82
C ILE A 212 14.79 16.03 14.68
N PHE A 213 15.15 15.04 15.50
CA PHE A 213 14.46 13.74 15.58
C PHE A 213 13.07 13.89 16.22
N GLU A 214 12.17 14.63 15.60
CA GLU A 214 10.77 14.60 16.00
C GLU A 214 10.12 13.35 15.39
N ARG A 215 10.08 12.29 16.20
CA ARG A 215 9.18 11.14 15.97
C ARG A 215 7.73 11.60 16.18
N LYS A 216 7.19 12.39 15.26
CA LYS A 216 5.77 12.71 15.29
C LYS A 216 5.01 11.45 14.92
N GLY A 217 4.43 10.80 15.94
CA GLY A 217 3.44 9.75 15.78
C GLY A 217 3.93 8.52 15.02
N ALA A 218 4.86 7.74 15.59
CA ALA A 218 5.19 6.44 15.02
C ALA A 218 3.90 5.61 14.91
N ILE A 219 3.55 5.22 13.69
CA ILE A 219 2.46 4.30 13.43
C ILE A 219 3.02 2.90 13.21
N ASP A 220 2.49 1.93 13.93
CA ASP A 220 2.73 0.52 13.67
C ASP A 220 1.58 -0.04 12.83
N ILE A 221 1.91 -0.75 11.78
CA ILE A 221 0.93 -1.31 10.82
C ILE A 221 1.20 -2.80 10.72
N TRP A 222 0.16 -3.62 10.89
CA TRP A 222 0.20 -5.07 10.70
C TRP A 222 -0.52 -5.42 9.42
N LEU A 223 0.22 -5.98 8.47
CA LEU A 223 -0.27 -6.49 7.20
C LEU A 223 -0.37 -8.01 7.28
N THR A 224 -1.30 -8.63 6.56
CA THR A 224 -1.27 -10.08 6.39
C THR A 224 0.06 -10.51 5.75
N ASP A 225 0.63 -11.63 6.19
CA ASP A 225 1.88 -12.17 5.63
C ASP A 225 1.59 -13.08 4.42
N ASP A 226 0.79 -12.56 3.50
CA ASP A 226 0.43 -13.15 2.21
C ASP A 226 0.58 -12.10 1.11
N ASP A 227 0.29 -12.46 -0.14
CA ASP A 227 0.44 -11.57 -1.28
C ASP A 227 -0.56 -10.39 -1.27
N ARG A 228 -1.67 -10.50 -0.54
CA ARG A 228 -2.68 -9.42 -0.45
C ARG A 228 -2.22 -8.29 0.45
N ARG A 229 -1.37 -8.56 1.44
CA ARG A 229 -0.87 -7.55 2.39
C ARG A 229 -2.00 -6.70 3.00
N ILE A 230 -3.13 -7.33 3.38
CA ILE A 230 -4.27 -6.61 3.95
C ILE A 230 -3.86 -5.99 5.29
N PRO A 231 -4.06 -4.68 5.50
CA PRO A 231 -3.79 -4.05 6.80
C PRO A 231 -4.88 -4.43 7.81
N VAL A 232 -4.53 -5.32 8.74
CA VAL A 232 -5.48 -5.83 9.76
C VAL A 232 -5.51 -4.99 11.01
N ARG A 233 -4.42 -4.27 11.30
CA ARG A 233 -4.32 -3.37 12.46
C ARG A 233 -3.37 -2.23 12.17
N MET A 234 -3.72 -1.03 12.62
CA MET A 234 -2.83 0.14 12.62
C MET A 234 -2.93 0.79 14.00
N LYS A 235 -1.79 1.12 14.61
CA LYS A 235 -1.75 1.72 15.96
C LYS A 235 -0.78 2.90 15.98
N THR A 236 -1.24 4.02 16.49
CA THR A 236 -0.40 5.21 16.70
C THR A 236 -0.54 5.73 18.13
N LYS A 237 0.55 6.25 18.68
CA LYS A 237 0.52 6.98 19.94
C LYS A 237 0.13 8.43 19.66
N VAL A 238 -0.78 8.95 20.45
CA VAL A 238 -1.19 10.36 20.44
C VAL A 238 -0.80 11.02 21.76
N LYS A 239 -1.01 12.34 21.87
CA LYS A 239 -0.65 13.07 23.13
C LYS A 239 -1.25 12.43 24.38
N ILE A 240 -2.47 11.91 24.28
CA ILE A 240 -3.16 11.22 25.37
C ILE A 240 -3.59 9.84 24.86
N GLY A 241 -2.85 8.79 25.26
CA GLY A 241 -3.15 7.41 24.96
C GLY A 241 -2.71 6.94 23.57
N SER A 242 -3.52 6.12 22.93
CA SER A 242 -3.27 5.61 21.58
C SER A 242 -4.57 5.48 20.78
N VAL A 243 -4.46 5.62 19.47
CA VAL A 243 -5.53 5.30 18.53
C VAL A 243 -5.16 4.00 17.82
N THR A 244 -6.11 3.08 17.77
CA THR A 244 -5.97 1.81 17.04
C THR A 244 -7.10 1.69 16.03
N ALA A 245 -6.76 1.44 14.77
CA ALA A 245 -7.70 0.99 13.75
C ALA A 245 -7.59 -0.54 13.65
N THR A 246 -8.70 -1.23 13.83
CA THR A 246 -8.78 -2.70 13.73
C THR A 246 -9.73 -3.06 12.60
N LEU A 247 -9.29 -3.93 11.70
CA LEU A 247 -10.11 -4.42 10.59
C LEU A 247 -11.32 -5.20 11.12
N VAL A 248 -12.52 -4.83 10.66
CA VAL A 248 -13.79 -5.45 11.07
C VAL A 248 -14.62 -5.95 9.89
N LYS A 249 -14.24 -5.58 8.64
CA LYS A 249 -14.91 -6.09 7.43
C LYS A 249 -14.00 -5.99 6.22
N VAL A 250 -14.11 -6.97 5.32
CA VAL A 250 -13.50 -7.01 3.99
C VAL A 250 -14.60 -7.30 2.97
N ASP A 251 -14.75 -6.45 1.95
CA ASP A 251 -15.69 -6.59 0.82
C ASP A 251 -14.93 -6.61 -0.51
#